data_ae6b64d0b6a8ea6e8dcfd30ee1e16d12
#
_entry.id   ae6b64d0b6a8ea6e8dcfd30ee1e16d12
#
_cell.length_a   1.000
_cell.length_b   1.000
_cell.length_c   1.000
_cell.angle_alpha   90.00
_cell.angle_beta   90.00
_cell.angle_gamma   90.00
#
_symmetry.space_group_name_H-M   'P 1'
#
loop_
_entity.id
_entity.type
_entity.pdbx_description
1 polymer ?
#
loop_
_entity_poly.entity_id
_entity_poly.type
_entity_poly.pdbx_seq_one_letter_code
_entity_poly.pdbx_strand_id
1 'polypeptide(L)'
;LERSSLLQLDQKNHLKTCLEFQQKLADLIRSSLFEIGDVTHESGGVLALYDHNNTASLMLSILPFSEINISQHPKKVIIFITQTDQPQRLAEDYLQQKYKLAKREIEVCNLFVNGMDLEQIGTHMKITYGTVRMYIKNIFAKTACSSQTELMQLLMGLTLDFEHI
;
A
#
# COMPACT_ATOMS: atom_id res chain seq x y z
N LEU A 1 7.77 -13.62 -20.21
CA LEU A 1 6.49 -14.27 -20.61
C LEU A 1 5.81 -15.08 -19.48
N GLU A 2 6.49 -15.38 -18.36
CA GLU A 2 5.92 -16.17 -17.25
C GLU A 2 5.24 -15.33 -16.15
N ARG A 3 5.48 -14.02 -16.10
CA ARG A 3 4.95 -13.11 -15.06
C ARG A 3 3.45 -12.83 -15.17
N SER A 4 2.88 -12.95 -16.36
CA SER A 4 1.44 -12.71 -16.61
C SER A 4 0.51 -13.80 -16.05
N SER A 5 1.05 -14.87 -15.43
CA SER A 5 0.24 -15.95 -14.86
C SER A 5 -0.20 -15.70 -13.40
N LEU A 6 0.49 -14.83 -12.66
CA LEU A 6 0.19 -14.58 -11.24
C LEU A 6 -1.07 -13.75 -11.02
N LEU A 7 -1.38 -12.85 -11.94
CA LEU A 7 -2.53 -11.96 -11.88
C LEU A 7 -3.08 -11.73 -13.27
N GLN A 8 -4.38 -11.91 -13.46
CA GLN A 8 -5.06 -11.77 -14.74
C GLN A 8 -6.42 -11.11 -14.57
N LEU A 9 -6.92 -10.48 -15.63
CA LEU A 9 -8.31 -10.08 -15.73
C LEU A 9 -9.06 -11.09 -16.61
N ASP A 10 -10.18 -11.59 -16.11
CA ASP A 10 -11.06 -12.44 -16.92
C ASP A 10 -11.85 -11.59 -17.96
N GLN A 11 -12.60 -12.26 -18.83
CA GLN A 11 -13.42 -11.61 -19.87
C GLN A 11 -14.48 -10.66 -19.32
N LYS A 12 -14.77 -10.72 -18.02
CA LYS A 12 -15.72 -9.84 -17.33
C LYS A 12 -15.00 -8.77 -16.48
N ASN A 13 -13.70 -8.58 -16.69
CA ASN A 13 -12.84 -7.69 -15.92
C ASN A 13 -12.74 -8.04 -14.42
N HIS A 14 -12.93 -9.31 -14.04
CA HIS A 14 -12.66 -9.73 -12.68
C HIS A 14 -11.18 -10.08 -12.51
N LEU A 15 -10.62 -9.60 -11.42
CA LEU A 15 -9.23 -9.89 -11.06
C LEU A 15 -9.10 -11.34 -10.59
N LYS A 16 -8.22 -12.10 -11.23
CA LYS A 16 -7.93 -13.51 -10.96
C LYS A 16 -6.49 -13.69 -10.61
N THR A 17 -6.24 -14.52 -9.62
CA THR A 17 -4.91 -14.98 -9.23
C THR A 17 -4.93 -16.50 -9.06
N CYS A 18 -3.80 -17.13 -8.73
CA CYS A 18 -3.79 -18.57 -8.49
C CYS A 18 -4.68 -18.94 -7.28
N LEU A 19 -5.13 -20.19 -7.23
CA LEU A 19 -6.11 -20.67 -6.24
C LEU A 19 -5.71 -20.35 -4.80
N GLU A 20 -4.43 -20.42 -4.49
CA GLU A 20 -3.90 -20.19 -3.15
C GLU A 20 -4.15 -18.76 -2.65
N PHE A 21 -4.01 -17.77 -3.53
CA PHE A 21 -4.17 -16.36 -3.18
C PHE A 21 -5.58 -15.81 -3.46
N GLN A 22 -6.39 -16.52 -4.25
CA GLN A 22 -7.71 -16.06 -4.66
C GLN A 22 -8.64 -15.84 -3.46
N GLN A 23 -8.62 -16.73 -2.48
CA GLN A 23 -9.43 -16.59 -1.28
C GLN A 23 -8.96 -15.41 -0.42
N LYS A 24 -7.64 -15.27 -0.21
CA LYS A 24 -7.07 -14.16 0.55
C LYS A 24 -7.40 -12.80 -0.09
N LEU A 25 -7.31 -12.71 -1.42
CA LEU A 25 -7.68 -11.51 -2.17
C LEU A 25 -9.17 -11.17 -1.98
N ALA A 26 -10.05 -12.17 -2.09
CA ALA A 26 -11.48 -11.97 -1.90
C ALA A 26 -11.82 -11.50 -0.48
N ASP A 27 -11.16 -12.05 0.53
CA ASP A 27 -11.37 -11.68 1.93
C ASP A 27 -10.88 -10.25 2.22
N LEU A 28 -9.72 -9.86 1.67
CA LEU A 28 -9.20 -8.49 1.78
C LEU A 28 -10.10 -7.46 1.08
N ILE A 29 -10.59 -7.78 -0.11
CA ILE A 29 -11.55 -6.91 -0.81
C ILE A 29 -12.83 -6.78 0.01
N ARG A 30 -13.34 -7.90 0.55
CA ARG A 30 -14.57 -7.90 1.35
C ARG A 30 -14.39 -7.09 2.63
N SER A 31 -13.31 -7.27 3.38
CA SER A 31 -13.02 -6.49 4.59
C SER A 31 -12.88 -5.00 4.31
N SER A 32 -12.28 -4.63 3.18
CA SER A 32 -12.15 -3.23 2.76
C SER A 32 -13.48 -2.58 2.33
N LEU A 33 -14.47 -3.39 1.90
CA LEU A 33 -15.80 -2.90 1.53
C LEU A 33 -16.75 -2.74 2.74
N PHE A 34 -16.53 -3.50 3.80
CA PHE A 34 -17.34 -3.47 5.00
C PHE A 34 -16.67 -2.65 6.10
N GLU A 35 -16.75 -1.34 6.03
CA GLU A 35 -16.51 -0.50 7.20
C GLU A 35 -17.60 -0.77 8.22
N ILE A 36 -17.29 -1.52 9.26
CA ILE A 36 -18.10 -1.55 10.48
C ILE A 36 -17.69 -0.31 11.26
N GLY A 37 -18.64 0.59 11.47
CA GLY A 37 -18.59 1.93 12.04
C GLY A 37 -17.79 2.19 13.32
N ASP A 38 -16.58 1.70 13.43
CA ASP A 38 -15.68 2.01 14.53
C ASP A 38 -14.34 2.53 13.95
N VAL A 39 -14.01 3.75 14.32
CA VAL A 39 -12.93 4.60 13.81
C VAL A 39 -11.50 4.03 14.04
N THR A 40 -11.38 2.82 14.58
CA THR A 40 -10.10 2.23 15.01
C THR A 40 -9.60 1.05 14.18
N HIS A 41 -10.38 0.53 13.24
CA HIS A 41 -9.92 -0.55 12.36
C HIS A 41 -9.54 0.00 10.98
N GLU A 42 -8.25 -0.03 10.69
CA GLU A 42 -7.72 0.19 9.35
C GLU A 42 -8.28 -0.89 8.43
N SER A 43 -9.32 -0.56 7.68
CA SER A 43 -9.85 -1.42 6.63
C SER A 43 -8.90 -1.34 5.44
N GLY A 44 -8.42 -2.46 4.99
CA GLY A 44 -7.46 -2.58 3.90
C GLY A 44 -6.40 -3.63 4.21
N GLY A 45 -5.51 -3.88 3.26
CA GLY A 45 -4.44 -4.83 3.49
C GLY A 45 -3.52 -5.00 2.30
N VAL A 46 -2.47 -5.76 2.52
CA VAL A 46 -1.47 -6.08 1.51
C VAL A 46 -1.44 -7.59 1.27
N LEU A 47 -1.39 -7.98 0.01
CA LEU A 47 -1.25 -9.35 -0.43
C LEU A 47 -0.03 -9.46 -1.35
N ALA A 48 0.99 -10.21 -0.93
CA ALA A 48 2.13 -10.56 -1.76
C ALA A 48 1.81 -11.84 -2.55
N LEU A 49 2.06 -11.79 -3.85
CA LEU A 49 1.97 -12.95 -4.75
C LEU A 49 3.38 -13.42 -5.07
N TYR A 50 3.62 -14.71 -4.89
CA TYR A 50 4.91 -15.33 -5.06
C TYR A 50 4.99 -16.11 -6.37
N ASP A 51 6.15 -16.08 -6.99
CA ASP A 51 6.45 -16.91 -8.15
C ASP A 51 6.77 -18.37 -7.74
N HIS A 52 7.07 -19.21 -8.73
CA HIS A 52 7.43 -20.62 -8.51
C HIS A 52 8.70 -20.83 -7.67
N ASN A 53 9.54 -19.79 -7.56
CA ASN A 53 10.77 -19.82 -6.76
C ASN A 53 10.53 -19.29 -5.34
N ASN A 54 9.28 -19.05 -4.96
CA ASN A 54 8.88 -18.47 -3.68
C ASN A 54 9.48 -17.06 -3.46
N THR A 55 9.72 -16.32 -4.57
CA THR A 55 10.12 -14.92 -4.55
C THR A 55 8.89 -14.07 -4.78
N ALA A 56 8.66 -13.08 -3.94
CA ALA A 56 7.54 -12.15 -4.13
C ALA A 56 7.73 -11.38 -5.44
N SER A 57 6.80 -11.54 -6.38
CA SER A 57 6.87 -10.92 -7.69
C SER A 57 5.91 -9.75 -7.84
N LEU A 58 4.75 -9.82 -7.16
CA LEU A 58 3.75 -8.77 -7.15
C LEU A 58 3.25 -8.53 -5.73
N MET A 59 2.98 -7.28 -5.42
CA MET A 59 2.32 -6.87 -4.19
C MET A 59 1.04 -6.12 -4.54
N LEU A 60 -0.07 -6.54 -3.95
CA LEU A 60 -1.37 -5.89 -4.09
C LEU A 60 -1.69 -5.16 -2.78
N SER A 61 -1.80 -3.83 -2.84
CA SER A 61 -2.28 -3.02 -1.74
C SER A 61 -3.76 -2.71 -1.96
N ILE A 62 -4.62 -3.25 -1.12
CA ILE A 62 -6.08 -3.13 -1.20
C ILE A 62 -6.53 -2.07 -0.21
N LEU A 63 -7.15 -1.00 -0.68
CA LEU A 63 -7.53 0.15 0.12
C LEU A 63 -9.00 0.49 -0.10
N PRO A 64 -9.76 0.83 0.96
CA PRO A 64 -11.12 1.33 0.79
C PRO A 64 -11.09 2.68 0.09
N PHE A 65 -12.05 2.90 -0.79
CA PHE A 65 -12.23 4.17 -1.47
C PHE A 65 -13.54 4.80 -1.01
N SER A 66 -13.43 5.90 -0.26
CA SER A 66 -14.57 6.70 0.18
C SER A 66 -14.64 7.99 -0.64
N GLU A 67 -15.68 8.16 -1.41
CA GLU A 67 -16.01 9.48 -1.97
C GLU A 67 -16.61 10.35 -0.85
N ILE A 68 -16.00 11.50 -0.61
CA ILE A 68 -16.51 12.47 0.37
C ILE A 68 -17.93 12.87 -0.05
N ASN A 69 -18.93 12.59 0.78
CA ASN A 69 -20.31 13.09 0.73
C ASN A 69 -21.39 12.37 -0.07
N ILE A 70 -21.32 11.07 -0.37
CA ILE A 70 -22.50 10.45 -0.99
C ILE A 70 -22.82 9.09 -0.31
N SER A 71 -23.79 9.13 0.58
CA SER A 71 -24.29 7.98 1.36
C SER A 71 -25.04 6.90 0.56
N GLN A 72 -25.02 6.93 -0.78
CA GLN A 72 -25.77 6.00 -1.63
C GLN A 72 -24.95 5.34 -2.74
N HIS A 73 -23.62 5.55 -2.83
CA HIS A 73 -22.82 4.90 -3.86
C HIS A 73 -22.28 3.53 -3.41
N PRO A 74 -22.12 2.58 -4.34
CA PRO A 74 -21.52 1.29 -4.01
C PRO A 74 -20.13 1.53 -3.45
N LYS A 75 -19.83 0.88 -2.35
CA LYS A 75 -18.50 0.89 -1.75
C LYS A 75 -17.49 0.40 -2.78
N LYS A 76 -16.38 1.10 -2.91
CA LYS A 76 -15.30 0.80 -3.87
C LYS A 76 -14.02 0.51 -3.13
N VAL A 77 -13.12 -0.23 -3.75
CA VAL A 77 -11.75 -0.39 -3.31
C VAL A 77 -10.80 0.04 -4.43
N ILE A 78 -9.65 0.57 -4.05
CA ILE A 78 -8.52 0.76 -4.96
C ILE A 78 -7.54 -0.38 -4.70
N ILE A 79 -7.06 -1.01 -5.76
CA ILE A 79 -6.00 -2.02 -5.70
C ILE A 79 -4.80 -1.47 -6.44
N PHE A 80 -3.73 -1.17 -5.70
CA PHE A 80 -2.43 -0.88 -6.28
C PHE A 80 -1.68 -2.19 -6.51
N ILE A 81 -1.10 -2.33 -7.69
CA ILE A 81 -0.31 -3.49 -8.08
C ILE A 81 1.12 -3.03 -8.27
N THR A 82 2.02 -3.54 -7.46
CA THR A 82 3.43 -3.17 -7.45
C THR A 82 4.30 -4.39 -7.74
N GLN A 83 5.27 -4.25 -8.63
CA GLN A 83 6.29 -5.28 -8.84
C GLN A 83 7.33 -5.18 -7.72
N THR A 84 7.65 -6.33 -7.10
CA THR A 84 8.55 -6.37 -5.92
C THR A 84 10.00 -6.68 -6.27
N ASP A 85 10.27 -7.05 -7.50
CA ASP A 85 11.62 -7.24 -8.03
C ASP A 85 12.37 -5.92 -8.27
N GLN A 86 11.62 -4.81 -8.29
CA GLN A 86 12.17 -3.47 -8.30
C GLN A 86 11.63 -2.67 -7.12
N PRO A 87 12.48 -2.28 -6.17
CA PRO A 87 12.02 -1.47 -5.05
C PRO A 87 11.48 -0.13 -5.55
N GLN A 88 10.29 0.22 -5.09
CA GLN A 88 9.70 1.52 -5.37
C GLN A 88 10.59 2.62 -4.79
N ARG A 89 10.94 3.60 -5.60
CA ARG A 89 11.70 4.76 -5.17
C ARG A 89 10.79 5.99 -5.16
N LEU A 90 10.71 6.62 -4.01
CA LEU A 90 9.97 7.86 -3.85
C LEU A 90 10.78 9.05 -4.39
N ALA A 91 10.08 10.09 -4.82
CA ALA A 91 10.66 11.38 -5.12
C ALA A 91 11.07 12.09 -3.81
N GLU A 92 12.20 11.68 -3.21
CA GLU A 92 12.66 12.10 -1.88
C GLU A 92 12.82 13.62 -1.78
N ASP A 93 13.41 14.24 -2.80
CA ASP A 93 13.59 15.70 -2.86
C ASP A 93 12.24 16.44 -2.80
N TYR A 94 11.23 15.90 -3.49
CA TYR A 94 9.89 16.47 -3.46
C TYR A 94 9.25 16.33 -2.07
N LEU A 95 9.37 15.16 -1.43
CA LEU A 95 8.89 14.92 -0.08
C LEU A 95 9.56 15.87 0.92
N GLN A 96 10.87 16.07 0.79
CA GLN A 96 11.61 16.98 1.64
C GLN A 96 11.23 18.45 1.42
N GLN A 97 11.11 18.87 0.14
CA GLN A 97 10.82 20.27 -0.19
C GLN A 97 9.39 20.66 0.11
N LYS A 98 8.42 19.82 -0.29
CA LYS A 98 6.99 20.13 -0.16
C LYS A 98 6.48 19.88 1.25
N TYR A 99 6.76 18.71 1.82
CA TYR A 99 6.20 18.28 3.10
C TYR A 99 7.14 18.47 4.27
N LYS A 100 8.38 18.93 4.02
CA LYS A 100 9.42 19.12 5.06
C LYS A 100 9.67 17.83 5.87
N LEU A 101 9.61 16.69 5.20
CA LEU A 101 9.93 15.43 5.85
C LEU A 101 11.42 15.35 6.14
N ALA A 102 11.77 14.88 7.34
CA ALA A 102 13.14 14.59 7.71
C ALA A 102 13.63 13.29 7.04
N LYS A 103 14.95 13.12 6.90
CA LYS A 103 15.53 11.91 6.27
C LYS A 103 14.98 10.59 6.85
N ARG A 104 14.84 10.50 8.18
CA ARG A 104 14.29 9.31 8.83
C ARG A 104 12.79 9.10 8.55
N GLU A 105 12.02 10.16 8.38
CA GLU A 105 10.62 10.09 7.98
C GLU A 105 10.49 9.64 6.53
N ILE A 106 11.37 10.09 5.65
CA ILE A 106 11.43 9.63 4.25
C ILE A 106 11.82 8.14 4.19
N GLU A 107 12.75 7.70 5.02
CA GLU A 107 13.12 6.29 5.14
C GLU A 107 11.92 5.43 5.56
N VAL A 108 11.13 5.87 6.54
CA VAL A 108 9.86 5.22 6.91
C VAL A 108 8.90 5.18 5.73
N CYS A 109 8.73 6.27 4.99
CA CYS A 109 7.88 6.32 3.80
C CYS A 109 8.34 5.33 2.72
N ASN A 110 9.65 5.24 2.46
CA ASN A 110 10.22 4.30 1.49
C ASN A 110 9.95 2.83 1.88
N LEU A 111 10.14 2.48 3.15
CA LEU A 111 9.86 1.12 3.63
C LEU A 111 8.36 0.82 3.60
N PHE A 112 7.53 1.80 3.95
CA PHE A 112 6.08 1.65 3.96
C PHE A 112 5.51 1.46 2.55
N VAL A 113 5.93 2.26 1.56
CA VAL A 113 5.48 2.11 0.16
C VAL A 113 5.95 0.79 -0.46
N ASN A 114 7.04 0.21 0.04
CA ASN A 114 7.52 -1.12 -0.34
C ASN A 114 6.85 -2.26 0.45
N GLY A 115 5.76 -1.98 1.17
CA GLY A 115 4.88 -2.97 1.77
C GLY A 115 5.29 -3.47 3.14
N MET A 116 6.25 -2.83 3.79
CA MET A 116 6.57 -3.18 5.18
C MET A 116 5.51 -2.63 6.13
N ASP A 117 5.06 -3.47 7.04
CA ASP A 117 4.26 -3.03 8.18
C ASP A 117 5.12 -2.29 9.23
N LEU A 118 4.47 -1.67 10.23
CA LEU A 118 5.17 -0.85 11.21
C LEU A 118 6.14 -1.65 12.10
N GLU A 119 5.91 -2.94 12.33
CA GLU A 119 6.80 -3.81 13.10
C GLU A 119 8.04 -4.16 12.27
N GLN A 120 7.85 -4.50 10.99
CA GLN A 120 8.91 -4.76 10.04
C GLN A 120 9.80 -3.52 9.83
N ILE A 121 9.19 -2.33 9.72
CA ILE A 121 9.91 -1.05 9.65
C ILE A 121 10.76 -0.85 10.91
N GLY A 122 10.19 -1.08 12.09
CA GLY A 122 10.92 -0.98 13.35
C GLY A 122 12.14 -1.91 13.38
N THR A 123 11.96 -3.15 12.98
CA THR A 123 13.04 -4.15 12.90
C THR A 123 14.11 -3.73 11.89
N HIS A 124 13.71 -3.29 10.70
CA HIS A 124 14.62 -2.87 9.62
C HIS A 124 15.46 -1.66 10.06
N MET A 125 14.82 -0.65 10.62
CA MET A 125 15.47 0.59 11.08
C MET A 125 16.18 0.45 12.43
N LYS A 126 16.05 -0.70 13.10
CA LYS A 126 16.57 -0.98 14.46
C LYS A 126 16.05 0.02 15.50
N ILE A 127 14.76 0.32 15.47
CA ILE A 127 14.05 1.19 16.40
C ILE A 127 12.82 0.49 16.96
N THR A 128 12.26 1.03 18.03
CA THR A 128 11.05 0.44 18.64
C THR A 128 9.80 0.73 17.81
N TYR A 129 8.80 -0.13 17.91
CA TYR A 129 7.47 0.08 17.31
C TYR A 129 6.87 1.45 17.71
N GLY A 130 7.04 1.85 18.98
CA GLY A 130 6.59 3.17 19.46
C GLY A 130 7.26 4.32 18.72
N THR A 131 8.54 4.18 18.39
CA THR A 131 9.30 5.17 17.61
C THR A 131 8.78 5.25 16.17
N VAL A 132 8.47 4.11 15.54
CA VAL A 132 7.86 4.09 14.19
C VAL A 132 6.51 4.80 14.20
N ARG A 133 5.65 4.50 15.17
CA ARG A 133 4.35 5.20 15.33
C ARG A 133 4.51 6.71 15.50
N MET A 134 5.54 7.14 16.22
CA MET A 134 5.86 8.57 16.36
C MET A 134 6.22 9.18 14.99
N TYR A 135 7.05 8.52 14.19
CA TYR A 135 7.35 8.96 12.82
C TYR A 135 6.09 9.03 11.95
N ILE A 136 5.25 7.99 11.95
CA ILE A 136 3.99 8.00 11.19
C ILE A 136 3.09 9.16 11.62
N LYS A 137 2.95 9.42 12.91
CA LYS A 137 2.18 10.58 13.41
C LYS A 137 2.73 11.91 12.89
N ASN A 138 4.06 12.07 12.88
CA ASN A 138 4.70 13.27 12.37
C ASN A 138 4.52 13.41 10.85
N ILE A 139 4.64 12.30 10.11
CA ILE A 139 4.40 12.26 8.67
C ILE A 139 2.96 12.66 8.38
N PHE A 140 1.97 12.11 9.08
CA PHE A 140 0.56 12.50 8.93
C PHE A 140 0.36 14.01 9.14
N ALA A 141 0.93 14.57 10.21
CA ALA A 141 0.83 15.99 10.50
C ALA A 141 1.44 16.87 9.37
N LYS A 142 2.55 16.42 8.76
CA LYS A 142 3.24 17.16 7.70
C LYS A 142 2.62 16.98 6.32
N THR A 143 2.02 15.82 6.05
CA THR A 143 1.40 15.49 4.75
C THR A 143 -0.09 15.80 4.71
N ALA A 144 -0.69 16.16 5.85
CA ALA A 144 -2.13 16.32 6.05
C ALA A 144 -2.93 15.02 5.79
N CYS A 145 -2.28 13.85 5.89
CA CYS A 145 -2.96 12.56 5.85
C CYS A 145 -3.53 12.23 7.23
N SER A 146 -4.68 11.58 7.26
CA SER A 146 -5.37 11.18 8.49
C SER A 146 -5.29 9.67 8.75
N SER A 147 -4.87 8.89 7.74
CA SER A 147 -4.79 7.43 7.81
C SER A 147 -3.59 6.88 7.03
N GLN A 148 -3.21 5.64 7.34
CA GLN A 148 -2.18 4.92 6.56
C GLN A 148 -2.61 4.74 5.10
N THR A 149 -3.90 4.56 4.85
CA THR A 149 -4.49 4.47 3.51
C THR A 149 -4.24 5.75 2.71
N GLU A 150 -4.54 6.92 3.27
CA GLU A 150 -4.29 8.19 2.60
C GLU A 150 -2.78 8.43 2.37
N LEU A 151 -1.96 8.06 3.35
CA LEU A 151 -0.50 8.14 3.19
C LEU A 151 -0.03 7.23 2.05
N MET A 152 -0.51 5.99 1.98
CA MET A 152 -0.14 5.06 0.91
C MET A 152 -0.55 5.62 -0.47
N GLN A 153 -1.77 6.16 -0.61
CA GLN A 153 -2.23 6.79 -1.85
C GLN A 153 -1.32 7.95 -2.27
N LEU A 154 -0.96 8.81 -1.32
CA LEU A 154 -0.04 9.91 -1.57
C LEU A 154 1.32 9.41 -2.05
N LEU A 155 1.91 8.45 -1.35
CA LEU A 155 3.25 7.94 -1.64
C LEU A 155 3.28 7.20 -2.98
N MET A 156 2.26 6.39 -3.31
CA MET A 156 2.16 5.71 -4.60
C MET A 156 2.09 6.69 -5.77
N GLY A 157 1.44 7.84 -5.59
CA GLY A 157 1.44 8.92 -6.58
C GLY A 157 2.78 9.65 -6.75
N LEU A 158 3.74 9.39 -5.86
CA LEU A 158 5.08 10.00 -5.85
C LEU A 158 6.20 8.99 -6.12
N THR A 159 5.86 7.75 -6.48
CA THR A 159 6.85 6.78 -6.95
C THR A 159 7.37 7.17 -8.32
N LEU A 160 8.68 7.06 -8.49
CA LEU A 160 9.32 7.33 -9.76
C LEU A 160 9.37 6.02 -10.56
N ASP A 161 8.61 5.94 -11.64
CA ASP A 161 8.74 4.89 -12.64
C ASP A 161 9.94 5.21 -13.54
N PHE A 162 11.03 4.47 -13.35
CA PHE A 162 12.25 4.65 -14.19
C PHE A 162 12.18 3.88 -15.52
N GLU A 163 11.03 3.37 -15.94
CA GLU A 163 10.93 2.61 -17.20
C GLU A 163 10.81 3.46 -18.48
N HIS A 164 10.89 4.80 -18.38
CA HIS A 164 10.78 5.67 -19.57
C HIS A 164 11.90 6.73 -19.61
N ILE A 165 13.16 6.25 -19.67
CA ILE A 165 14.26 7.06 -20.22
C ILE A 165 15.07 6.19 -21.16
#